data_2296806ddc128af5f1cdbd158386c6df
#
_entry.id   2296806ddc128af5f1cdbd158386c6df
#
_cell.length_a   1.000
_cell.length_b   1.000
_cell.length_c   1.000
_cell.angle_alpha   90.00
_cell.angle_beta   90.00
_cell.angle_gamma   90.00
#
_symmetry.space_group_name_H-M   'P 1'
#
loop_
_entity.id
_entity.type
_entity.pdbx_description
1 polymer ?
#
loop_
_entity_poly.entity_id
_entity_poly.type
_entity_poly.pdbx_seq_one_letter_code
_entity_poly.pdbx_strand_id
1 'polypeptide(L)'
;LKYIFEGPSNHIDILIKLGVFSLVFFFVFAWFREQVCIIACPYGRLQGVLLDDNSVVVAYDYNRGESEEGRSKLRKDEDRADKGFGDCIDCKQCVHVCPTGIDIRNGTQLECINCTACIDACDEIMDTVGFEKGLISYASENNIAKGEKFKFNLRIKSYVVVLSLMIIALVTLLFLRSDIEATVLRLPGQMFTTTETTVTNVYTFTLVNKTVTNFKDLQIRL
;
A
#
# COMPACT_ATOMS: atom_id res chain seq x y z
N LEU A 1 -0.84 28.81 -14.01
CA LEU A 1 -1.08 30.12 -13.37
C LEU A 1 -1.66 31.15 -14.35
N LYS A 2 -1.18 31.22 -15.61
CA LYS A 2 -1.66 32.16 -16.63
C LYS A 2 -3.19 32.10 -16.81
N TYR A 3 -3.77 30.91 -16.87
CA TYR A 3 -5.21 30.68 -17.05
C TYR A 3 -6.08 31.17 -15.86
N ILE A 4 -5.51 31.28 -14.66
CA ILE A 4 -6.22 31.81 -13.48
C ILE A 4 -6.34 33.33 -13.54
N PHE A 5 -5.33 33.99 -14.07
CA PHE A 5 -5.29 35.47 -14.15
C PHE A 5 -6.08 36.05 -15.33
N GLU A 6 -6.25 35.29 -16.42
CA GLU A 6 -6.98 35.74 -17.62
C GLU A 6 -8.51 35.63 -17.49
N GLY A 7 -8.98 35.03 -16.39
CA GLY A 7 -10.41 34.87 -16.08
C GLY A 7 -11.06 33.65 -16.75
N PRO A 8 -12.09 33.06 -16.13
CA PRO A 8 -12.72 31.83 -16.58
C PRO A 8 -13.47 31.94 -17.91
N SER A 9 -13.95 33.14 -18.28
CA SER A 9 -14.75 33.37 -19.46
C SER A 9 -13.98 33.18 -20.79
N ASN A 10 -12.66 33.40 -20.78
CA ASN A 10 -11.83 33.26 -21.97
C ASN A 10 -11.36 31.82 -22.24
N HIS A 11 -11.56 30.90 -21.27
CA HIS A 11 -11.10 29.52 -21.32
C HIS A 11 -12.20 28.51 -20.95
N ILE A 12 -13.41 28.78 -21.42
CA ILE A 12 -14.60 27.96 -21.14
C ILE A 12 -14.39 26.49 -21.58
N ASP A 13 -13.69 26.30 -22.69
CA ASP A 13 -13.35 24.97 -23.23
C ASP A 13 -12.51 24.13 -22.24
N ILE A 14 -11.53 24.77 -21.61
CA ILE A 14 -10.67 24.10 -20.59
C ILE A 14 -11.49 23.79 -19.33
N LEU A 15 -12.37 24.72 -18.92
CA LEU A 15 -13.25 24.52 -17.76
C LEU A 15 -14.23 23.38 -17.98
N ILE A 16 -14.80 23.26 -19.17
CA ILE A 16 -15.71 22.14 -19.51
C ILE A 16 -14.95 20.83 -19.47
N LYS A 17 -13.75 20.73 -20.06
CA LYS A 17 -12.93 19.52 -20.02
C LYS A 17 -12.55 19.12 -18.58
N LEU A 18 -12.15 20.10 -17.78
CA LEU A 18 -11.83 19.88 -16.36
C LEU A 18 -13.06 19.44 -15.57
N GLY A 19 -14.22 20.08 -15.81
CA GLY A 19 -15.49 19.71 -15.18
C GLY A 19 -15.93 18.30 -15.51
N VAL A 20 -15.89 17.91 -16.79
CA VAL A 20 -16.19 16.55 -17.24
C VAL A 20 -15.23 15.54 -16.62
N PHE A 21 -13.92 15.82 -16.64
CA PHE A 21 -12.93 14.95 -16.03
C PHE A 21 -13.18 14.77 -14.52
N SER A 22 -13.42 15.87 -13.81
CA SER A 22 -13.69 15.82 -12.37
C SER A 22 -14.97 15.07 -12.05
N LEU A 23 -16.02 15.23 -12.86
CA LEU A 23 -17.31 14.55 -12.69
C LEU A 23 -17.18 13.05 -12.93
N VAL A 24 -16.47 12.63 -13.99
CA VAL A 24 -16.20 11.22 -14.27
C VAL A 24 -15.38 10.60 -13.15
N PHE A 25 -14.33 11.30 -12.72
CA PHE A 25 -13.48 10.85 -11.62
C PHE A 25 -14.27 10.70 -10.32
N PHE A 26 -15.07 11.71 -9.98
CA PHE A 26 -15.94 11.67 -8.81
C PHE A 26 -16.94 10.51 -8.87
N PHE A 27 -17.59 10.30 -10.02
CA PHE A 27 -18.53 9.20 -10.21
C PHE A 27 -17.87 7.85 -10.03
N VAL A 28 -16.69 7.64 -10.62
CA VAL A 28 -15.94 6.39 -10.48
C VAL A 28 -15.59 6.12 -9.01
N PHE A 29 -15.06 7.10 -8.29
CA PHE A 29 -14.66 6.90 -6.89
C PHE A 29 -15.84 6.89 -5.90
N ALA A 30 -16.93 7.61 -6.17
CA ALA A 30 -18.11 7.61 -5.31
C ALA A 30 -18.97 6.36 -5.46
N TRP A 31 -19.11 5.85 -6.70
CA TRP A 31 -19.97 4.71 -7.00
C TRP A 31 -19.22 3.38 -6.94
N PHE A 32 -18.11 3.27 -7.67
CA PHE A 32 -17.36 2.00 -7.76
C PHE A 32 -16.47 1.74 -6.54
N ARG A 33 -16.00 2.78 -5.86
CA ARG A 33 -15.17 2.65 -4.64
C ARG A 33 -14.12 1.53 -4.76
N GLU A 34 -14.20 0.53 -3.88
CA GLU A 34 -13.28 -0.61 -3.84
C GLU A 34 -13.33 -1.50 -5.09
N GLN A 35 -14.44 -1.51 -5.82
CA GLN A 35 -14.59 -2.30 -7.05
C GLN A 35 -13.57 -1.93 -8.13
N VAL A 36 -13.15 -0.66 -8.18
CA VAL A 36 -12.08 -0.22 -9.09
C VAL A 36 -10.77 -0.95 -8.81
N CYS A 37 -10.44 -1.12 -7.53
CA CYS A 37 -9.22 -1.80 -7.12
C CYS A 37 -9.27 -3.31 -7.39
N ILE A 38 -10.46 -3.93 -7.26
CA ILE A 38 -10.65 -5.37 -7.44
C ILE A 38 -10.71 -5.74 -8.92
N ILE A 39 -11.46 -4.98 -9.73
CA ILE A 39 -11.79 -5.34 -11.12
C ILE A 39 -10.82 -4.71 -12.11
N ALA A 40 -10.55 -3.41 -11.98
CA ALA A 40 -9.86 -2.62 -12.99
C ALA A 40 -8.37 -2.43 -12.70
N CYS A 41 -7.96 -2.39 -11.42
CA CYS A 41 -6.58 -2.12 -11.05
C CYS A 41 -5.69 -3.34 -11.30
N PRO A 42 -4.68 -3.25 -12.18
CA PRO A 42 -3.75 -4.36 -12.41
C PRO A 42 -2.99 -4.77 -11.13
N TYR A 43 -2.74 -3.82 -10.24
CA TYR A 43 -2.05 -4.08 -8.97
C TYR A 43 -2.90 -4.93 -8.02
N GLY A 44 -4.20 -4.65 -7.89
CA GLY A 44 -5.10 -5.45 -7.06
C GLY A 44 -5.19 -6.89 -7.57
N ARG A 45 -5.25 -7.09 -8.89
CA ARG A 45 -5.22 -8.43 -9.50
C ARG A 45 -3.90 -9.16 -9.26
N LEU A 46 -2.76 -8.45 -9.40
CA LEU A 46 -1.45 -9.02 -9.11
C LEU A 46 -1.32 -9.44 -7.65
N GLN A 47 -1.83 -8.64 -6.72
CA GLN A 47 -1.88 -8.97 -5.30
C GLN A 47 -2.61 -10.31 -5.06
N GLY A 48 -3.78 -10.51 -5.69
CA GLY A 48 -4.53 -11.75 -5.58
C GLY A 48 -3.76 -13.00 -6.07
N VAL A 49 -3.02 -12.86 -7.19
CA VAL A 49 -2.18 -13.94 -7.73
C VAL A 49 -0.96 -14.23 -6.83
N LEU A 50 -0.49 -13.22 -6.11
CA LEU A 50 0.66 -13.37 -5.20
C LEU A 50 0.29 -13.97 -3.84
N LEU A 51 -0.99 -14.03 -3.48
CA LEU A 51 -1.44 -14.73 -2.28
C LEU A 51 -1.36 -16.25 -2.47
N ASP A 52 -0.88 -16.95 -1.46
CA ASP A 52 -0.88 -18.42 -1.38
C ASP A 52 -1.31 -18.86 0.03
N ASP A 53 -1.52 -20.14 0.24
CA ASP A 53 -1.96 -20.73 1.51
C ASP A 53 -0.96 -20.52 2.67
N ASN A 54 0.27 -20.08 2.36
CA ASN A 54 1.29 -19.73 3.36
C ASN A 54 1.40 -18.21 3.59
N SER A 55 0.65 -17.42 2.85
CA SER A 55 0.65 -15.96 3.05
C SER A 55 0.01 -15.63 4.40
N VAL A 56 0.70 -14.82 5.20
CA VAL A 56 0.18 -14.37 6.50
C VAL A 56 -0.74 -13.18 6.26
N VAL A 57 -1.98 -13.36 6.66
CA VAL A 57 -3.04 -12.36 6.56
C VAL A 57 -3.82 -12.30 7.88
N VAL A 58 -4.67 -11.30 8.05
CA VAL A 58 -5.66 -11.33 9.12
C VAL A 58 -6.68 -12.41 8.77
N ALA A 59 -6.75 -13.44 9.57
CA ALA A 59 -7.59 -14.61 9.32
C ALA A 59 -8.40 -15.00 10.58
N TYR A 60 -9.55 -15.58 10.33
CA TYR A 60 -10.42 -16.13 11.35
C TYR A 60 -10.11 -17.64 11.51
N ASP A 61 -9.88 -18.08 12.72
CA ASP A 61 -9.68 -19.50 13.03
C ASP A 61 -11.03 -20.22 13.05
N TYR A 62 -11.39 -20.81 11.92
CA TYR A 62 -12.65 -21.54 11.76
C TYR A 62 -12.65 -22.86 12.54
N ASN A 63 -11.49 -23.50 12.75
CA ASN A 63 -11.44 -24.75 13.53
C ASN A 63 -11.85 -24.52 14.98
N ARG A 64 -11.35 -23.43 15.58
CA ARG A 64 -11.72 -23.03 16.94
C ARG A 64 -13.08 -22.34 16.99
N GLY A 65 -13.38 -21.51 16.00
CA GLY A 65 -14.56 -20.63 16.01
C GLY A 65 -15.86 -21.32 15.63
N GLU A 66 -15.82 -22.35 14.80
CA GLU A 66 -17.02 -23.04 14.32
C GLU A 66 -17.22 -24.42 14.95
N SER A 67 -16.12 -25.16 15.21
CA SER A 67 -16.17 -26.54 15.69
C SER A 67 -17.12 -27.41 14.84
N GLU A 68 -17.79 -28.43 15.40
CA GLU A 68 -18.63 -29.39 14.66
C GLU A 68 -20.02 -28.83 14.30
N GLU A 69 -20.65 -28.08 15.23
CA GLU A 69 -22.01 -27.55 15.07
C GLU A 69 -22.07 -26.12 14.55
N GLY A 70 -20.91 -25.52 14.27
CA GLY A 70 -20.80 -24.19 13.70
C GLY A 70 -20.95 -23.04 14.72
N ARG A 71 -21.26 -21.86 14.18
CA ARG A 71 -21.41 -20.61 14.95
C ARG A 71 -22.79 -20.52 15.60
N SER A 72 -22.86 -20.23 16.90
CA SER A 72 -24.12 -20.05 17.61
C SER A 72 -24.08 -18.83 18.53
N LYS A 73 -25.20 -18.12 18.65
CA LYS A 73 -25.34 -17.03 19.62
C LYS A 73 -25.21 -17.56 21.03
N LEU A 74 -24.53 -16.79 21.88
CA LEU A 74 -24.39 -17.12 23.29
C LEU A 74 -25.77 -17.15 23.98
N ARG A 75 -26.10 -18.26 24.63
CA ARG A 75 -27.29 -18.41 25.49
C ARG A 75 -26.83 -18.52 26.93
N LYS A 76 -27.66 -17.99 27.84
CA LYS A 76 -27.42 -18.05 29.29
C LYS A 76 -27.45 -19.53 29.73
N ASP A 77 -26.47 -19.93 30.51
CA ASP A 77 -26.36 -21.29 31.12
C ASP A 77 -26.17 -22.44 30.09
N GLU A 78 -25.56 -22.15 28.92
CA GLU A 78 -25.25 -23.16 27.89
C GLU A 78 -23.77 -23.55 27.96
N ASP A 79 -23.49 -24.81 28.21
CA ASP A 79 -22.14 -25.35 28.04
C ASP A 79 -21.91 -25.63 26.55
N ARG A 80 -21.09 -24.80 25.92
CA ARG A 80 -20.82 -24.83 24.47
C ARG A 80 -19.96 -26.03 24.10
N ALA A 81 -19.04 -26.42 24.99
CA ALA A 81 -18.13 -27.54 24.73
C ALA A 81 -18.89 -28.85 24.61
N ASP A 82 -19.87 -29.08 25.49
CA ASP A 82 -20.72 -30.29 25.49
C ASP A 82 -21.59 -30.38 24.23
N LYS A 83 -21.93 -29.25 23.63
CA LYS A 83 -22.79 -29.18 22.44
C LYS A 83 -22.01 -29.07 21.12
N GLY A 84 -20.69 -29.07 21.15
CA GLY A 84 -19.85 -28.98 19.96
C GLY A 84 -19.87 -27.61 19.25
N PHE A 85 -20.31 -26.52 19.94
CA PHE A 85 -20.24 -25.19 19.38
C PHE A 85 -18.85 -24.59 19.54
N GLY A 86 -18.39 -23.87 18.50
CA GLY A 86 -17.13 -23.15 18.56
C GLY A 86 -17.19 -21.86 19.41
N ASP A 87 -16.04 -21.22 19.58
CA ASP A 87 -15.89 -20.00 20.39
C ASP A 87 -16.58 -18.77 19.76
N CYS A 88 -16.89 -18.78 18.47
CA CYS A 88 -17.57 -17.68 17.82
C CYS A 88 -19.04 -17.60 18.23
N ILE A 89 -19.41 -16.51 18.92
CA ILE A 89 -20.77 -16.25 19.39
C ILE A 89 -21.69 -15.54 18.38
N ASP A 90 -21.28 -15.43 17.14
CA ASP A 90 -22.00 -14.74 16.05
C ASP A 90 -22.46 -13.31 16.39
N CYS A 91 -21.64 -12.56 17.12
CA CYS A 91 -21.92 -11.17 17.48
C CYS A 91 -21.80 -10.17 16.32
N LYS A 92 -21.11 -10.55 15.23
CA LYS A 92 -20.86 -9.76 14.02
C LYS A 92 -20.08 -8.45 14.24
N GLN A 93 -19.47 -8.24 15.39
CA GLN A 93 -18.68 -7.04 15.65
C GLN A 93 -17.50 -6.91 14.69
N CYS A 94 -16.84 -8.00 14.33
CA CYS A 94 -15.78 -8.02 13.31
C CYS A 94 -16.25 -7.49 11.94
N VAL A 95 -17.52 -7.66 11.60
CA VAL A 95 -18.11 -7.13 10.36
C VAL A 95 -18.46 -5.64 10.51
N HIS A 96 -19.01 -5.25 11.65
CA HIS A 96 -19.43 -3.87 11.91
C HIS A 96 -18.25 -2.88 11.98
N VAL A 97 -17.10 -3.30 12.53
CA VAL A 97 -15.91 -2.45 12.61
C VAL A 97 -15.09 -2.44 11.31
N CYS A 98 -15.42 -3.31 10.36
CA CYS A 98 -14.66 -3.42 9.12
C CYS A 98 -14.92 -2.21 8.21
N PRO A 99 -13.89 -1.41 7.85
CA PRO A 99 -14.06 -0.25 7.01
C PRO A 99 -14.46 -0.61 5.57
N THR A 100 -14.14 -1.82 5.11
CA THR A 100 -14.52 -2.34 3.78
C THR A 100 -15.82 -3.15 3.82
N GLY A 101 -16.40 -3.38 5.01
CA GLY A 101 -17.67 -4.07 5.17
C GLY A 101 -17.64 -5.57 4.88
N ILE A 102 -16.46 -6.20 4.87
CA ILE A 102 -16.32 -7.63 4.65
C ILE A 102 -16.61 -8.44 5.91
N ASP A 103 -17.03 -9.68 5.70
CA ASP A 103 -17.11 -10.67 6.78
C ASP A 103 -15.84 -11.55 6.75
N ILE A 104 -14.91 -11.28 7.66
CA ILE A 104 -13.62 -11.98 7.75
C ILE A 104 -13.79 -13.50 8.02
N ARG A 105 -14.94 -13.90 8.52
CA ARG A 105 -15.24 -15.30 8.83
C ARG A 105 -15.51 -16.16 7.59
N ASN A 106 -15.70 -15.52 6.45
CA ASN A 106 -15.87 -16.21 5.15
C ASN A 106 -14.52 -16.54 4.47
N GLY A 107 -13.42 -16.43 5.20
CA GLY A 107 -12.08 -16.69 4.70
C GLY A 107 -11.36 -15.43 4.18
N THR A 108 -10.21 -15.65 3.55
CA THR A 108 -9.37 -14.57 3.01
C THR A 108 -10.06 -13.88 1.84
N GLN A 109 -10.22 -12.56 1.92
CA GLN A 109 -10.85 -11.72 0.91
C GLN A 109 -9.88 -10.64 0.41
N LEU A 110 -9.91 -10.35 -0.90
CA LEU A 110 -9.00 -9.36 -1.52
C LEU A 110 -9.28 -7.93 -1.05
N GLU A 111 -10.49 -7.67 -0.61
CA GLU A 111 -10.95 -6.39 -0.06
C GLU A 111 -10.39 -6.11 1.34
N CYS A 112 -9.79 -7.10 1.98
CA CYS A 112 -9.19 -6.95 3.30
C CYS A 112 -7.92 -6.09 3.22
N ILE A 113 -7.92 -4.95 3.93
CA ILE A 113 -6.77 -4.03 4.01
C ILE A 113 -5.84 -4.33 5.19
N ASN A 114 -6.05 -5.43 5.89
CA ASN A 114 -5.29 -5.84 7.08
C ASN A 114 -5.19 -4.76 8.18
N CYS A 115 -6.26 -4.00 8.40
CA CYS A 115 -6.30 -2.90 9.38
C CYS A 115 -6.37 -3.36 10.85
N THR A 116 -6.57 -4.65 11.11
CA THR A 116 -6.64 -5.30 12.44
C THR A 116 -7.84 -4.94 13.33
N ALA A 117 -8.69 -3.99 12.95
CA ALA A 117 -9.83 -3.57 13.76
C ALA A 117 -10.76 -4.73 14.17
N CYS A 118 -10.88 -5.76 13.33
CA CYS A 118 -11.66 -6.96 13.66
C CYS A 118 -10.99 -7.84 14.74
N ILE A 119 -9.66 -7.81 14.87
CA ILE A 119 -8.92 -8.50 15.92
C ILE A 119 -9.28 -7.87 17.26
N ASP A 120 -9.09 -6.55 17.37
CA ASP A 120 -9.34 -5.81 18.62
C ASP A 120 -10.79 -5.96 19.08
N ALA A 121 -11.75 -5.79 18.16
CA ALA A 121 -13.17 -5.94 18.46
C ALA A 121 -13.55 -7.37 18.86
N CYS A 122 -12.92 -8.38 18.27
CA CYS A 122 -13.16 -9.77 18.67
C CYS A 122 -12.56 -10.08 20.03
N ASP A 123 -11.34 -9.63 20.30
CA ASP A 123 -10.66 -9.85 21.58
C ASP A 123 -11.38 -9.17 22.75
N GLU A 124 -11.95 -7.98 22.54
CA GLU A 124 -12.79 -7.30 23.54
C GLU A 124 -14.04 -8.13 23.89
N ILE A 125 -14.68 -8.70 22.88
CA ILE A 125 -15.84 -9.58 23.10
C ILE A 125 -15.42 -10.88 23.79
N MET A 126 -14.30 -11.49 23.38
CA MET A 126 -13.78 -12.73 24.01
C MET A 126 -13.48 -12.49 25.49
N ASP A 127 -12.87 -11.36 25.86
CA ASP A 127 -12.66 -10.96 27.25
C ASP A 127 -13.98 -10.85 28.04
N THR A 128 -14.99 -10.21 27.44
CA THR A 128 -16.29 -10.00 28.07
C THR A 128 -17.01 -11.34 28.36
N VAL A 129 -16.85 -12.30 27.47
CA VAL A 129 -17.48 -13.63 27.55
C VAL A 129 -16.64 -14.60 28.35
N GLY A 130 -15.34 -14.31 28.59
CA GLY A 130 -14.41 -15.17 29.30
C GLY A 130 -13.80 -16.28 28.46
N PHE A 131 -13.75 -16.10 27.13
CA PHE A 131 -13.08 -17.00 26.22
C PHE A 131 -11.64 -16.53 25.90
N GLU A 132 -10.83 -17.46 25.42
CA GLU A 132 -9.46 -17.17 25.04
C GLU A 132 -9.42 -16.25 23.82
N LYS A 133 -8.55 -15.22 23.86
CA LYS A 133 -8.30 -14.29 22.74
C LYS A 133 -7.68 -14.97 21.51
N GLY A 134 -7.60 -14.21 20.41
CA GLY A 134 -6.91 -14.62 19.21
C GLY A 134 -7.74 -15.49 18.29
N LEU A 135 -9.07 -15.43 18.38
CA LEU A 135 -9.96 -16.09 17.41
C LEU A 135 -9.81 -15.50 16.00
N ILE A 136 -9.51 -14.20 15.92
CA ILE A 136 -9.07 -13.54 14.70
C ILE A 136 -7.63 -13.08 14.95
N SER A 137 -6.69 -13.50 14.10
CA SER A 137 -5.28 -13.20 14.31
C SER A 137 -4.52 -13.22 12.97
N TYR A 138 -3.23 -12.82 13.01
CA TYR A 138 -2.36 -13.02 11.87
C TYR A 138 -2.00 -14.50 11.72
N ALA A 139 -2.56 -15.14 10.72
CA ALA A 139 -2.33 -16.55 10.42
C ALA A 139 -2.27 -16.79 8.92
N SER A 140 -1.75 -17.95 8.53
CA SER A 140 -1.88 -18.45 7.18
C SER A 140 -2.90 -19.57 7.13
N GLU A 141 -3.48 -19.85 5.97
CA GLU A 141 -4.45 -20.92 5.78
C GLU A 141 -3.88 -22.26 6.25
N ASN A 142 -2.61 -22.54 5.94
CA ASN A 142 -1.95 -23.76 6.40
C ASN A 142 -1.77 -23.81 7.93
N ASN A 143 -1.63 -22.65 8.60
CA ASN A 143 -1.59 -22.61 10.07
C ASN A 143 -2.92 -23.05 10.67
N ILE A 144 -4.02 -22.55 10.13
CA ILE A 144 -5.37 -22.83 10.61
C ILE A 144 -5.75 -24.26 10.27
N ALA A 145 -5.62 -24.66 8.99
CA ALA A 145 -6.05 -25.99 8.52
C ALA A 145 -5.27 -27.15 9.12
N LYS A 146 -3.95 -26.98 9.31
CA LYS A 146 -3.04 -28.08 9.73
C LYS A 146 -2.46 -27.89 11.12
N GLY A 147 -2.73 -26.77 11.80
CA GLY A 147 -2.10 -26.44 13.08
C GLY A 147 -0.58 -26.25 12.98
N GLU A 148 -0.05 -26.01 11.77
CA GLU A 148 1.38 -25.84 11.56
C GLU A 148 1.83 -24.46 12.02
N LYS A 149 2.92 -24.38 12.79
CA LYS A 149 3.54 -23.10 13.14
C LYS A 149 4.13 -22.44 11.89
N PHE A 150 4.17 -21.11 11.89
CA PHE A 150 4.78 -20.33 10.81
C PHE A 150 6.15 -20.88 10.39
N LYS A 151 6.29 -21.19 9.11
CA LYS A 151 7.54 -21.69 8.51
C LYS A 151 8.07 -20.71 7.50
N PHE A 152 9.37 -20.40 7.57
CA PHE A 152 10.06 -19.60 6.56
C PHE A 152 10.20 -20.39 5.26
N ASN A 153 9.26 -20.23 4.36
CA ASN A 153 9.28 -20.84 3.04
C ASN A 153 10.36 -20.22 2.14
N LEU A 154 10.76 -20.94 1.10
CA LEU A 154 11.73 -20.46 0.11
C LEU A 154 11.31 -19.11 -0.49
N ARG A 155 10.03 -18.91 -0.71
CA ARG A 155 9.44 -17.66 -1.23
C ARG A 155 9.70 -16.48 -0.29
N ILE A 156 9.45 -16.62 1.00
CA ILE A 156 9.71 -15.58 2.00
C ILE A 156 11.21 -15.26 2.05
N LYS A 157 12.06 -16.31 2.03
CA LYS A 157 13.52 -16.14 1.99
C LYS A 157 13.97 -15.34 0.77
N SER A 158 13.41 -15.65 -0.42
CA SER A 158 13.74 -14.92 -1.65
C SER A 158 13.34 -13.44 -1.58
N TYR A 159 12.16 -13.12 -1.03
CA TYR A 159 11.74 -11.73 -0.83
C TYR A 159 12.64 -10.97 0.14
N VAL A 160 13.03 -11.62 1.24
CA VAL A 160 13.96 -11.00 2.21
C VAL A 160 15.31 -10.73 1.56
N VAL A 161 15.85 -11.66 0.76
CA VAL A 161 17.12 -11.46 0.04
C VAL A 161 17.02 -10.31 -0.95
N VAL A 162 15.99 -10.27 -1.79
CA VAL A 162 15.78 -9.20 -2.77
C VAL A 162 15.63 -7.84 -2.07
N LEU A 163 14.82 -7.77 -1.02
CA LEU A 163 14.65 -6.53 -0.25
C LEU A 163 15.95 -6.06 0.39
N SER A 164 16.71 -6.98 0.98
CA SER A 164 18.02 -6.67 1.57
C SER A 164 19.00 -6.14 0.54
N LEU A 165 19.06 -6.75 -0.65
CA LEU A 165 19.88 -6.25 -1.76
C LEU A 165 19.47 -4.85 -2.21
N MET A 166 18.18 -4.59 -2.31
CA MET A 166 17.66 -3.26 -2.68
C MET A 166 18.02 -2.21 -1.61
N ILE A 167 17.92 -2.55 -0.33
CA ILE A 167 18.28 -1.64 0.77
C ILE A 167 19.80 -1.36 0.73
N ILE A 168 20.63 -2.38 0.55
CA ILE A 168 22.08 -2.22 0.44
C ILE A 168 22.42 -1.32 -0.76
N ALA A 169 21.81 -1.56 -1.92
CA ALA A 169 22.01 -0.73 -3.10
C ALA A 169 21.59 0.74 -2.86
N LEU A 170 20.44 0.96 -2.22
CA LEU A 170 19.96 2.30 -1.87
C LEU A 170 20.95 3.01 -0.93
N VAL A 171 21.37 2.35 0.13
CA VAL A 171 22.33 2.89 1.11
C VAL A 171 23.64 3.22 0.41
N THR A 172 24.15 2.33 -0.44
CA THR A 172 25.38 2.55 -1.20
C THR A 172 25.26 3.77 -2.12
N LEU A 173 24.13 3.91 -2.85
CA LEU A 173 23.86 5.07 -3.70
C LEU A 173 23.77 6.38 -2.91
N LEU A 174 23.20 6.33 -1.70
CA LEU A 174 23.15 7.50 -0.82
C LEU A 174 24.55 7.94 -0.35
N PHE A 175 25.41 7.00 -0.01
CA PHE A 175 26.79 7.31 0.39
C PHE A 175 27.68 7.74 -0.78
N LEU A 176 27.42 7.22 -1.99
CA LEU A 176 28.14 7.60 -3.21
C LEU A 176 27.60 8.88 -3.86
N ARG A 177 26.57 9.48 -3.30
CA ARG A 177 25.96 10.70 -3.85
C ARG A 177 26.97 11.85 -3.81
N SER A 178 27.18 12.50 -4.98
CA SER A 178 28.02 13.69 -5.06
C SER A 178 27.34 14.89 -4.40
N ASP A 179 28.12 15.65 -3.64
CA ASP A 179 27.68 16.86 -2.93
C ASP A 179 27.32 18.00 -3.91
N ILE A 180 27.96 18.03 -5.05
CA ILE A 180 27.79 19.06 -6.07
C ILE A 180 27.39 18.39 -7.39
N GLU A 181 26.35 18.89 -8.02
CA GLU A 181 25.96 18.52 -9.38
C GLU A 181 26.25 19.67 -10.32
N ALA A 182 27.05 19.37 -11.36
CA ALA A 182 27.38 20.31 -12.41
C ALA A 182 26.68 19.87 -13.69
N THR A 183 25.81 20.72 -14.22
CA THR A 183 25.15 20.49 -15.50
C THR A 183 25.64 21.50 -16.52
N VAL A 184 26.17 21.01 -17.64
CA VAL A 184 26.65 21.83 -18.75
C VAL A 184 25.70 21.66 -19.93
N LEU A 185 24.99 22.73 -20.28
CA LEU A 185 24.05 22.75 -21.38
C LEU A 185 24.49 23.78 -22.44
N ARG A 186 24.31 23.46 -23.72
CA ARG A 186 24.49 24.44 -24.79
C ARG A 186 23.39 25.50 -24.69
N LEU A 187 23.75 26.74 -25.00
CA LEU A 187 22.79 27.83 -25.10
C LEU A 187 21.75 27.52 -26.18
N PRO A 188 20.45 27.49 -25.89
CA PRO A 188 19.43 27.26 -26.90
C PRO A 188 19.40 28.40 -27.94
N GLY A 189 19.37 28.04 -29.21
CA GLY A 189 19.27 29.00 -30.33
C GLY A 189 20.56 29.35 -31.03
N GLN A 190 21.75 29.07 -30.48
CA GLN A 190 23.03 29.28 -31.13
C GLN A 190 23.91 28.05 -30.99
N MET A 191 24.31 27.44 -32.13
CA MET A 191 25.23 26.31 -32.11
C MET A 191 26.69 26.77 -31.91
N PHE A 192 27.09 27.83 -32.55
CA PHE A 192 28.41 28.45 -32.45
C PHE A 192 28.37 29.86 -33.04
N THR A 193 29.28 30.70 -32.62
CA THR A 193 29.53 32.01 -33.23
C THR A 193 30.88 31.96 -33.91
N THR A 194 30.93 32.39 -35.19
CA THR A 194 32.16 32.45 -35.99
C THR A 194 32.61 33.89 -36.14
N THR A 195 33.80 34.17 -35.73
CA THR A 195 34.52 35.39 -36.10
C THR A 195 35.56 35.02 -37.15
N GLU A 196 36.13 35.98 -37.87
CA GLU A 196 37.01 35.72 -39.01
C GLU A 196 38.14 34.70 -38.77
N THR A 197 38.57 34.53 -37.53
CA THR A 197 39.67 33.64 -37.15
C THR A 197 39.33 32.62 -36.05
N THR A 198 38.16 32.73 -35.42
CA THR A 198 37.83 31.87 -34.25
C THR A 198 36.38 31.40 -34.28
N VAL A 199 36.16 30.16 -33.77
CA VAL A 199 34.83 29.59 -33.54
C VAL A 199 34.63 29.48 -32.03
N THR A 200 33.57 30.12 -31.52
CA THR A 200 33.26 30.15 -30.09
C THR A 200 31.96 29.41 -29.80
N ASN A 201 32.00 28.52 -28.85
CA ASN A 201 30.83 27.83 -28.31
C ASN A 201 30.49 28.40 -26.95
N VAL A 202 29.20 28.69 -26.74
CA VAL A 202 28.71 29.19 -25.42
C VAL A 202 27.91 28.09 -24.74
N TYR A 203 28.27 27.82 -23.49
CA TYR A 203 27.61 26.85 -22.62
C TYR A 203 27.08 27.52 -21.38
N THR A 204 25.89 27.10 -20.93
CA THR A 204 25.37 27.47 -19.65
C THR A 204 25.81 26.41 -18.63
N PHE A 205 26.50 26.83 -17.61
CA PHE A 205 26.97 25.97 -16.52
C PHE A 205 26.14 26.22 -15.27
N THR A 206 25.40 25.20 -14.83
CA THR A 206 24.55 25.27 -13.65
C THR A 206 25.14 24.38 -12.56
N LEU A 207 25.48 24.97 -11.42
CA LEU A 207 25.95 24.25 -10.23
C LEU A 207 24.82 24.17 -9.22
N VAL A 208 24.50 22.98 -8.78
CA VAL A 208 23.53 22.73 -7.72
C VAL A 208 24.26 22.15 -6.52
N ASN A 209 24.26 22.90 -5.42
CA ASN A 209 24.72 22.40 -4.14
C ASN A 209 23.61 21.56 -3.49
N LYS A 210 23.88 20.28 -3.23
CA LYS A 210 22.95 19.32 -2.61
C LYS A 210 23.18 19.18 -1.11
N THR A 211 24.14 19.89 -0.55
CA THR A 211 24.45 19.87 0.89
C THR A 211 23.90 21.11 1.58
N VAL A 212 23.81 21.04 2.90
CA VAL A 212 23.40 22.19 3.75
C VAL A 212 24.57 23.18 3.96
N THR A 213 25.81 22.78 3.63
CA THR A 213 27.00 23.60 3.78
C THR A 213 27.23 24.51 2.58
N ASN A 214 27.62 25.76 2.83
CA ASN A 214 27.98 26.69 1.76
C ASN A 214 29.43 26.44 1.34
N PHE A 215 29.64 26.09 0.09
CA PHE A 215 30.99 26.02 -0.49
C PHE A 215 31.47 27.41 -0.87
N LYS A 216 32.64 27.79 -0.41
CA LYS A 216 33.36 29.00 -0.80
C LYS A 216 34.52 28.59 -1.70
N ASP A 217 34.83 29.42 -2.71
CA ASP A 217 35.98 29.26 -3.63
C ASP A 217 35.96 28.02 -4.54
N LEU A 218 34.81 27.78 -5.19
CA LEU A 218 34.70 26.79 -6.25
C LEU A 218 35.53 27.19 -7.48
N GLN A 219 36.55 26.41 -7.81
CA GLN A 219 37.38 26.60 -9.00
C GLN A 219 36.95 25.65 -10.11
N ILE A 220 36.64 26.22 -11.28
CA ILE A 220 36.38 25.43 -12.49
C ILE A 220 37.72 25.31 -13.25
N ARG A 221 38.22 24.11 -13.38
CA ARG A 221 39.36 23.82 -14.27
C ARG A 221 38.82 23.21 -15.57
N LEU A 222 39.10 23.84 -16.69
CA LEU A 222 38.81 23.35 -18.03
C LEU A 222 39.99 22.52 -18.54
#